data_1c85cc6660205916fa72b7e93529e60d
#
_entry.id   1c85cc6660205916fa72b7e93529e60d
#
_cell.length_a   1.000
_cell.length_b   1.000
_cell.length_c   1.000
_cell.angle_alpha   90.00
_cell.angle_beta   90.00
_cell.angle_gamma   90.00
#
_symmetry.space_group_name_H-M   'P 1'
#
loop_
_entity.id
_entity.type
_entity.pdbx_description
1 polymer ?
#
loop_
_entity_poly.entity_id
_entity_poly.type
_entity_poly.pdbx_seq_one_letter_code
_entity_poly.pdbx_strand_id
1 'polypeptide(L)'
;MHVRPVVRTRAVLALLVAVVLVTAACGASNTVRSGSSTSGMDASHPFGGDPATEGTPQRGGILRYGMDREPVSMDPTVPGYQIADYAVYDPLFRMNASGDVQPYLAESMTTADGGTTWVLTLRPGVKFQDETPLDADAVIFNVQRQQQIARSPGNVYAKWVKSMTAVDPLTVRFVLTQPVGVFVNAFALRSNDGTLGLMASPTAVKKWGADYGRHPVGAGPFSFVDWVPDSKIDVTRFADYWQKDKGMPYLDGIQFRPVPDTEAAYASISNGDLDVLICSYQTEILRGSNNKDLTTYYNPGNGGEYFYFNFTRAPFNDPRMREALLAALDPKAMSATQYSGFMDPAQTPFSADSPFYDAATAERYPTYDPAKAKQLIADYVKDGGDPNFTLSTANNPTRTQFAQFVQAQLKAVGVEVKLDLQDLGTFSSTVVQGGNFQLSTWVSGWPTPFPSLVQLLHTGGSGNYGRYSNPQVDSLLDDAVATTDKARQTADYKQVEAIAGKDLAIGWYSRAYTGMLTRKNVKGIVLDIPTGPQMWAGAWMSH
;
A
#
# COMPACT_ATOMS: atom_id res chain seq x y z
N MET A 1 -44.70 -66.21 4.08
CA MET A 1 -44.85 -66.78 2.75
C MET A 1 -43.65 -66.25 1.94
N HIS A 2 -42.65 -67.05 1.84
CA HIS A 2 -42.24 -67.87 0.71
C HIS A 2 -41.98 -66.97 -0.52
N VAL A 3 -40.85 -66.95 -1.22
CA VAL A 3 -39.76 -67.90 -1.44
C VAL A 3 -38.59 -67.18 -2.10
N ARG A 4 -37.34 -67.51 -1.78
CA ARG A 4 -36.08 -67.36 -2.52
C ARG A 4 -36.09 -68.33 -3.73
N PRO A 5 -35.03 -68.48 -4.52
CA PRO A 5 -33.85 -67.66 -4.97
C PRO A 5 -33.62 -67.78 -6.51
N VAL A 6 -32.53 -67.31 -7.03
CA VAL A 6 -31.53 -68.13 -7.83
C VAL A 6 -30.39 -67.27 -8.37
N VAL A 7 -29.22 -67.70 -8.03
CA VAL A 7 -27.85 -67.40 -8.50
C VAL A 7 -27.63 -67.89 -9.93
N ARG A 8 -26.79 -67.18 -10.72
CA ARG A 8 -25.78 -67.83 -11.58
C ARG A 8 -24.68 -66.89 -12.09
N THR A 9 -23.55 -67.23 -11.68
CA THR A 9 -22.14 -67.02 -12.04
C THR A 9 -21.77 -67.27 -13.51
N ARG A 10 -20.69 -66.63 -13.97
CA ARG A 10 -19.54 -67.07 -14.84
C ARG A 10 -19.18 -65.92 -15.81
N ALA A 11 -17.95 -65.64 -16.22
CA ALA A 11 -16.59 -66.00 -15.86
C ALA A 11 -15.70 -65.17 -16.80
N VAL A 12 -14.60 -64.63 -16.26
CA VAL A 12 -13.20 -64.54 -16.77
C VAL A 12 -12.97 -64.50 -18.29
N LEU A 13 -12.29 -63.46 -18.80
CA LEU A 13 -11.10 -63.67 -19.62
C LEU A 13 -10.18 -62.43 -19.60
N ALA A 14 -8.95 -62.65 -19.21
CA ALA A 14 -7.84 -61.72 -19.29
C ALA A 14 -7.18 -61.78 -20.66
N LEU A 15 -6.66 -60.66 -21.17
CA LEU A 15 -5.60 -60.70 -22.17
C LEU A 15 -4.61 -59.56 -21.93
N LEU A 16 -3.40 -59.93 -21.60
CA LEU A 16 -2.17 -59.14 -21.60
C LEU A 16 -1.70 -58.91 -23.04
N VAL A 17 -1.25 -57.67 -23.35
CA VAL A 17 -0.19 -57.46 -24.36
C VAL A 17 0.73 -56.33 -23.93
N ALA A 18 1.99 -56.56 -24.11
CA ALA A 18 3.19 -55.93 -23.57
C ALA A 18 3.59 -54.63 -24.31
N VAL A 19 4.16 -53.72 -23.58
CA VAL A 19 5.49 -53.05 -23.63
C VAL A 19 6.05 -52.71 -25.03
N VAL A 20 6.28 -51.40 -25.26
CA VAL A 20 7.50 -50.88 -25.88
C VAL A 20 7.89 -49.55 -25.19
N LEU A 21 9.05 -49.53 -24.54
CA LEU A 21 9.80 -48.38 -24.08
C LEU A 21 10.39 -47.64 -25.30
N VAL A 22 10.19 -46.30 -25.35
CA VAL A 22 11.13 -45.40 -26.02
C VAL A 22 11.48 -44.28 -25.05
N THR A 23 12.72 -44.30 -24.57
CA THR A 23 13.38 -43.24 -23.83
C THR A 23 13.75 -42.11 -24.78
N ALA A 24 13.22 -40.91 -24.54
CA ALA A 24 13.80 -39.65 -25.01
C ALA A 24 13.89 -38.70 -23.83
N ALA A 25 15.12 -38.59 -23.29
CA ALA A 25 15.47 -37.57 -22.32
C ALA A 25 15.54 -36.21 -23.01
N CYS A 26 14.67 -35.27 -22.61
CA CYS A 26 14.94 -33.87 -22.74
C CYS A 26 14.58 -33.24 -21.40
N GLY A 27 15.60 -32.68 -20.75
CA GLY A 27 15.46 -32.00 -19.48
C GLY A 27 14.55 -30.76 -19.60
N ALA A 28 13.42 -30.85 -18.95
CA ALA A 28 12.66 -29.66 -18.59
C ALA A 28 12.89 -29.45 -17.09
N SER A 29 13.63 -28.39 -16.78
CA SER A 29 13.73 -27.86 -15.43
C SER A 29 12.33 -27.47 -14.98
N ASN A 30 11.74 -28.29 -14.12
CA ASN A 30 10.56 -27.91 -13.35
C ASN A 30 11.00 -26.81 -12.38
N THR A 31 10.90 -25.56 -12.80
CA THR A 31 10.73 -24.46 -11.87
C THR A 31 9.38 -24.70 -11.20
N VAL A 32 9.42 -25.17 -9.98
CA VAL A 32 8.27 -25.13 -9.07
C VAL A 32 7.93 -23.66 -8.90
N ARG A 33 6.96 -23.18 -9.68
CA ARG A 33 6.22 -22.00 -9.31
C ARG A 33 5.51 -22.37 -8.01
N SER A 34 6.03 -21.88 -6.89
CA SER A 34 5.26 -21.72 -5.67
C SER A 34 4.26 -20.59 -5.92
N GLY A 35 3.25 -20.90 -6.71
CA GLY A 35 2.08 -20.06 -6.79
C GLY A 35 1.35 -20.19 -5.46
N SER A 36 1.37 -19.17 -4.64
CA SER A 36 0.35 -18.99 -3.64
C SER A 36 -0.97 -18.95 -4.41
N SER A 37 -1.69 -20.07 -4.38
CA SER A 37 -3.03 -20.12 -4.94
C SER A 37 -3.95 -19.30 -4.02
N THR A 38 -4.04 -18.01 -4.25
CA THR A 38 -5.22 -17.22 -3.92
C THR A 38 -6.33 -17.75 -4.82
N SER A 39 -6.91 -18.90 -4.44
CA SER A 39 -7.96 -19.55 -5.21
C SER A 39 -9.16 -18.62 -5.23
N GLY A 40 -9.35 -17.91 -6.32
CA GLY A 40 -10.55 -17.13 -6.60
C GLY A 40 -10.38 -15.67 -6.97
N MET A 41 -9.20 -15.05 -6.77
CA MET A 41 -8.95 -13.70 -7.27
C MET A 41 -8.18 -13.75 -8.59
N ASP A 42 -8.76 -13.16 -9.63
CA ASP A 42 -8.09 -13.01 -10.92
C ASP A 42 -7.05 -11.87 -10.81
N ALA A 43 -5.77 -12.24 -10.75
CA ALA A 43 -4.64 -11.31 -10.71
C ALA A 43 -4.29 -10.72 -12.08
N SER A 44 -5.13 -10.91 -13.10
CA SER A 44 -4.86 -10.49 -14.48
C SER A 44 -4.74 -8.97 -14.65
N HIS A 45 -5.29 -8.18 -13.72
CA HIS A 45 -5.29 -6.71 -13.79
C HIS A 45 -4.88 -6.03 -12.48
N PRO A 46 -3.70 -6.31 -11.93
CA PRO A 46 -3.30 -5.79 -10.61
C PRO A 46 -3.17 -4.26 -10.55
N PHE A 47 -3.02 -3.58 -11.70
CA PHE A 47 -2.82 -2.13 -11.78
C PHE A 47 -3.90 -1.40 -12.58
N GLY A 48 -5.01 -2.06 -12.88
CA GLY A 48 -6.11 -1.45 -13.62
C GLY A 48 -6.55 -2.24 -14.86
N GLY A 49 -7.40 -1.62 -15.65
CA GLY A 49 -7.88 -2.21 -16.89
C GLY A 49 -6.83 -2.18 -18.00
N ASP A 50 -7.09 -2.97 -19.04
CA ASP A 50 -6.29 -2.94 -20.27
C ASP A 50 -7.01 -2.06 -21.31
N PRO A 51 -6.50 -0.85 -21.62
CA PRO A 51 -7.12 0.03 -22.61
C PRO A 51 -7.30 -0.61 -23.98
N ALA A 52 -6.50 -1.62 -24.34
CA ALA A 52 -6.62 -2.32 -25.62
C ALA A 52 -7.88 -3.19 -25.70
N THR A 53 -8.40 -3.65 -24.56
CA THR A 53 -9.59 -4.53 -24.48
C THR A 53 -10.86 -3.80 -24.02
N GLU A 54 -10.75 -2.58 -23.50
CA GLU A 54 -11.88 -1.84 -22.95
C GLU A 54 -12.69 -1.04 -23.97
N GLY A 55 -12.18 -0.92 -25.20
CA GLY A 55 -12.84 -0.22 -26.31
C GLY A 55 -12.45 1.26 -26.41
N THR A 56 -13.18 2.00 -27.25
CA THR A 56 -12.93 3.42 -27.48
C THR A 56 -13.53 4.25 -26.35
N PRO A 57 -12.75 5.13 -25.70
CA PRO A 57 -13.27 6.00 -24.64
C PRO A 57 -14.44 6.86 -25.10
N GLN A 58 -15.46 6.95 -24.26
CA GLN A 58 -16.67 7.76 -24.47
C GLN A 58 -16.64 8.98 -23.57
N ARG A 59 -17.14 10.11 -24.07
CA ARG A 59 -17.26 11.35 -23.28
C ARG A 59 -18.61 11.41 -22.59
N GLY A 60 -18.61 11.98 -21.39
CA GLY A 60 -19.80 12.25 -20.63
C GLY A 60 -19.94 11.42 -19.37
N GLY A 61 -20.98 11.72 -18.61
CA GLY A 61 -21.31 11.06 -17.37
C GLY A 61 -20.59 11.60 -16.12
N ILE A 62 -21.28 11.48 -14.99
CA ILE A 62 -20.74 11.76 -13.66
C ILE A 62 -20.52 10.45 -12.94
N LEU A 63 -19.28 10.15 -12.60
CA LEU A 63 -18.89 8.93 -11.90
C LEU A 63 -19.18 9.10 -10.40
N ARG A 64 -19.91 8.18 -9.79
CA ARG A 64 -20.20 8.14 -8.34
C ARG A 64 -19.22 7.20 -7.65
N TYR A 65 -18.32 7.79 -6.86
CA TYR A 65 -17.25 7.09 -6.19
C TYR A 65 -17.50 6.95 -4.69
N GLY A 66 -17.59 5.71 -4.21
CA GLY A 66 -17.72 5.40 -2.78
C GLY A 66 -16.35 5.40 -2.09
N MET A 67 -16.19 6.22 -1.06
CA MET A 67 -15.02 6.26 -0.17
C MET A 67 -15.36 5.61 1.17
N ASP A 68 -14.39 4.96 1.81
CA ASP A 68 -14.55 4.37 3.15
C ASP A 68 -14.57 5.44 4.26
N ARG A 69 -14.13 6.65 3.96
CA ARG A 69 -14.14 7.81 4.87
C ARG A 69 -14.03 9.13 4.12
N GLU A 70 -14.41 10.20 4.76
CA GLU A 70 -14.22 11.54 4.25
C GLU A 70 -12.78 12.05 4.49
N PRO A 71 -12.17 12.80 3.54
CA PRO A 71 -10.90 13.45 3.79
C PRO A 71 -11.05 14.59 4.83
N VAL A 72 -10.01 14.82 5.62
CA VAL A 72 -9.98 15.95 6.56
C VAL A 72 -9.78 17.28 5.82
N SER A 73 -8.99 17.24 4.75
CA SER A 73 -8.60 18.39 3.94
C SER A 73 -8.18 17.90 2.56
N MET A 74 -8.33 18.73 1.54
CA MET A 74 -7.76 18.53 0.20
C MET A 74 -6.52 19.41 -0.03
N ASP A 75 -5.85 19.89 1.01
CA ASP A 75 -4.54 20.54 0.91
C ASP A 75 -3.43 19.49 0.95
N PRO A 76 -2.54 19.41 -0.08
CA PRO A 76 -1.44 18.45 -0.11
C PRO A 76 -0.45 18.54 1.06
N THR A 77 -0.49 19.63 1.84
CA THR A 77 0.35 19.78 3.05
C THR A 77 -0.25 19.16 4.31
N VAL A 78 -1.51 18.72 4.26
CA VAL A 78 -2.20 18.10 5.39
C VAL A 78 -2.12 16.59 5.26
N PRO A 79 -1.57 15.87 6.27
CA PRO A 79 -1.54 14.41 6.24
C PRO A 79 -2.94 13.83 6.35
N GLY A 80 -3.18 12.71 5.69
CA GLY A 80 -4.44 11.99 5.79
C GLY A 80 -4.84 11.27 4.52
N TYR A 81 -6.11 10.95 4.47
CA TYR A 81 -6.73 10.26 3.36
C TYR A 81 -7.09 11.23 2.24
N GLN A 82 -6.54 10.99 1.05
CA GLN A 82 -6.50 11.98 -0.02
C GLN A 82 -7.06 11.47 -1.36
N ILE A 83 -8.11 10.63 -1.37
CA ILE A 83 -8.62 10.04 -2.64
C ILE A 83 -9.24 11.09 -3.57
N ALA A 84 -10.05 12.00 -3.05
CA ALA A 84 -10.68 13.05 -3.86
C ALA A 84 -9.65 14.05 -4.43
N ASP A 85 -8.52 14.24 -3.74
CA ASP A 85 -7.43 15.13 -4.15
C ASP A 85 -6.87 14.77 -5.54
N TYR A 86 -6.84 13.48 -5.86
CA TYR A 86 -6.27 13.01 -7.12
C TYR A 86 -7.11 13.32 -8.36
N ALA A 87 -8.32 13.78 -8.17
CA ALA A 87 -9.09 14.38 -9.26
C ALA A 87 -8.67 15.83 -9.52
N VAL A 88 -8.24 16.55 -8.46
CA VAL A 88 -7.87 17.97 -8.52
C VAL A 88 -6.38 18.17 -8.83
N TYR A 89 -5.52 17.26 -8.36
CA TYR A 89 -4.07 17.38 -8.50
C TYR A 89 -3.48 16.24 -9.33
N ASP A 90 -2.84 16.59 -10.44
CA ASP A 90 -1.87 15.71 -11.08
C ASP A 90 -0.49 15.90 -10.44
N PRO A 91 0.33 14.83 -10.29
CA PRO A 91 1.69 14.96 -9.79
C PRO A 91 2.65 15.45 -10.89
N LEU A 92 3.82 15.96 -10.48
CA LEU A 92 4.87 16.30 -11.45
C LEU A 92 5.41 15.07 -12.17
N PHE A 93 5.53 13.96 -11.47
CA PHE A 93 5.88 12.64 -12.00
C PHE A 93 4.85 11.61 -11.54
N ARG A 94 4.85 10.45 -12.18
CA ARG A 94 4.10 9.28 -11.73
C ARG A 94 5.02 8.08 -11.58
N MET A 95 4.59 7.08 -10.85
CA MET A 95 5.33 5.85 -10.68
C MET A 95 4.61 4.72 -11.42
N ASN A 96 5.34 3.93 -12.21
CA ASN A 96 4.76 2.76 -12.85
C ASN A 96 4.69 1.57 -11.88
N ALA A 97 4.10 0.47 -12.35
CA ALA A 97 3.97 -0.76 -11.58
C ALA A 97 5.31 -1.36 -11.11
N SER A 98 6.40 -1.07 -11.81
CA SER A 98 7.75 -1.51 -11.44
C SER A 98 8.44 -0.58 -10.44
N GLY A 99 7.77 0.50 -9.99
CA GLY A 99 8.35 1.51 -9.10
C GLY A 99 9.23 2.54 -9.81
N ASP A 100 9.25 2.56 -11.15
CA ASP A 100 10.01 3.54 -11.91
C ASP A 100 9.27 4.86 -12.04
N VAL A 101 9.99 5.96 -11.80
CA VAL A 101 9.46 7.31 -11.97
C VAL A 101 9.36 7.65 -13.45
N GLN A 102 8.19 8.12 -13.87
CA GLN A 102 7.86 8.51 -15.24
C GLN A 102 7.47 10.00 -15.31
N PRO A 103 7.87 10.72 -16.36
CA PRO A 103 7.41 12.10 -16.59
C PRO A 103 5.89 12.23 -16.64
N TYR A 104 5.35 13.32 -16.05
CA TYR A 104 3.93 13.64 -16.14
C TYR A 104 3.70 15.14 -16.34
N LEU A 105 3.46 15.96 -15.29
CA LEU A 105 3.44 17.42 -15.44
C LEU A 105 4.84 18.01 -15.59
N ALA A 106 5.87 17.30 -15.18
CA ALA A 106 7.27 17.59 -15.50
C ALA A 106 7.77 16.68 -16.63
N GLU A 107 8.74 17.16 -17.40
CA GLU A 107 9.39 16.42 -18.48
C GLU A 107 10.61 15.64 -17.99
N SER A 108 11.36 16.20 -17.03
CA SER A 108 12.56 15.58 -16.51
C SER A 108 12.95 16.09 -15.13
N MET A 109 13.69 15.26 -14.41
CA MET A 109 14.42 15.64 -13.20
C MET A 109 15.75 14.88 -13.17
N THR A 110 16.86 15.58 -13.21
CA THR A 110 18.19 14.99 -13.38
C THR A 110 19.18 15.51 -12.36
N THR A 111 20.21 14.71 -12.08
CA THR A 111 21.35 15.08 -11.25
C THR A 111 22.65 14.69 -11.96
N ALA A 112 23.70 15.49 -11.78
CA ALA A 112 25.03 15.23 -12.34
C ALA A 112 26.11 15.01 -11.25
N ASP A 113 25.74 15.18 -9.98
CA ASP A 113 26.67 15.16 -8.84
C ASP A 113 26.25 14.15 -7.74
N GLY A 114 25.62 13.06 -8.17
CA GLY A 114 25.26 11.96 -7.26
C GLY A 114 24.08 12.30 -6.33
N GLY A 115 23.23 13.27 -6.69
CA GLY A 115 22.00 13.54 -5.96
C GLY A 115 22.06 14.70 -4.97
N THR A 116 23.11 15.52 -5.02
CA THR A 116 23.21 16.75 -4.21
C THR A 116 22.54 17.93 -4.91
N THR A 117 22.66 18.01 -6.23
CA THR A 117 21.97 19.02 -7.05
C THR A 117 21.03 18.35 -8.04
N TRP A 118 19.79 18.81 -8.08
CA TRP A 118 18.77 18.32 -9.00
C TRP A 118 18.22 19.45 -9.86
N VAL A 119 17.97 19.16 -11.13
CA VAL A 119 17.36 20.08 -12.09
C VAL A 119 16.05 19.49 -12.57
N LEU A 120 14.96 20.16 -12.24
CA LEU A 120 13.60 19.85 -12.65
C LEU A 120 13.21 20.70 -13.85
N THR A 121 12.67 20.08 -14.91
CA THR A 121 12.12 20.78 -16.07
C THR A 121 10.62 20.48 -16.17
N LEU A 122 9.80 21.52 -16.16
CA LEU A 122 8.36 21.44 -16.28
C LEU A 122 7.91 21.33 -17.73
N ARG A 123 6.74 20.75 -17.95
CA ARG A 123 6.04 20.75 -19.23
C ARG A 123 5.53 22.16 -19.54
N PRO A 124 5.74 22.69 -20.76
CA PRO A 124 5.24 24.01 -21.13
C PRO A 124 3.71 24.02 -21.27
N GLY A 125 3.10 25.16 -20.95
CA GLY A 125 1.67 25.44 -21.18
C GLY A 125 0.71 24.79 -20.19
N VAL A 126 1.19 24.16 -19.13
CA VAL A 126 0.33 23.62 -18.05
C VAL A 126 -0.20 24.80 -17.22
N LYS A 127 -1.50 24.74 -16.94
CA LYS A 127 -2.19 25.73 -16.10
C LYS A 127 -2.84 25.06 -14.89
N PHE A 128 -2.97 25.81 -13.82
CA PHE A 128 -3.89 25.50 -12.74
C PHE A 128 -5.35 25.74 -13.18
N GLN A 129 -6.30 25.19 -12.41
CA GLN A 129 -7.73 25.33 -12.68
C GLN A 129 -8.24 26.78 -12.51
N ASP A 130 -7.47 27.66 -11.90
CA ASP A 130 -7.70 29.12 -11.84
C ASP A 130 -7.00 29.89 -12.98
N GLU A 131 -6.57 29.17 -14.03
CA GLU A 131 -5.92 29.68 -15.22
C GLU A 131 -4.50 30.25 -15.03
N THR A 132 -3.98 30.31 -13.80
CA THR A 132 -2.61 30.71 -13.53
C THR A 132 -1.62 29.64 -14.03
N PRO A 133 -0.40 30.00 -14.45
CA PRO A 133 0.55 29.05 -14.97
C PRO A 133 1.13 28.14 -13.88
N LEU A 134 1.41 26.88 -14.22
CA LEU A 134 2.27 26.00 -13.44
C LEU A 134 3.72 26.23 -13.91
N ASP A 135 4.45 27.06 -13.18
CA ASP A 135 5.81 27.48 -13.49
C ASP A 135 6.80 27.17 -12.35
N ALA A 136 8.05 27.55 -12.53
CA ALA A 136 9.12 27.34 -11.56
C ALA A 136 8.83 28.00 -10.20
N ASP A 137 8.23 29.18 -10.18
CA ASP A 137 7.89 29.88 -8.96
C ASP A 137 6.76 29.16 -8.19
N ALA A 138 5.81 28.57 -8.90
CA ALA A 138 4.76 27.75 -8.30
C ALA A 138 5.34 26.49 -7.65
N VAL A 139 6.32 25.83 -8.26
CA VAL A 139 7.02 24.68 -7.67
C VAL A 139 7.76 25.12 -6.40
N ILE A 140 8.54 26.18 -6.47
CA ILE A 140 9.30 26.71 -5.33
C ILE A 140 8.35 27.03 -4.16
N PHE A 141 7.24 27.72 -4.45
CA PHE A 141 6.22 28.06 -3.46
C PHE A 141 5.68 26.80 -2.74
N ASN A 142 5.32 25.75 -3.48
CA ASN A 142 4.77 24.53 -2.91
C ASN A 142 5.79 23.77 -2.07
N VAL A 143 7.04 23.65 -2.53
CA VAL A 143 8.11 23.00 -1.75
C VAL A 143 8.40 23.77 -0.47
N GLN A 144 8.43 25.11 -0.51
CA GLN A 144 8.59 25.95 0.70
C GLN A 144 7.46 25.74 1.71
N ARG A 145 6.20 25.61 1.26
CA ARG A 145 5.08 25.28 2.15
C ARG A 145 5.31 23.94 2.86
N GLN A 146 5.74 22.92 2.11
CA GLN A 146 6.04 21.60 2.68
C GLN A 146 7.21 21.66 3.69
N GLN A 147 8.22 22.50 3.45
CA GLN A 147 9.33 22.71 4.40
C GLN A 147 8.87 23.36 5.71
N GLN A 148 7.97 24.32 5.62
CA GLN A 148 7.50 25.09 6.79
C GLN A 148 6.54 24.31 7.69
N ILE A 149 5.89 23.27 7.16
CA ILE A 149 4.91 22.47 7.88
C ILE A 149 5.55 21.12 8.27
N ALA A 150 6.07 21.01 9.47
CA ALA A 150 6.82 19.83 9.93
C ALA A 150 6.05 18.50 9.82
N ARG A 151 4.72 18.52 9.90
CA ARG A 151 3.87 17.33 9.77
C ARG A 151 3.39 17.08 8.33
N SER A 152 3.76 17.92 7.39
CA SER A 152 3.40 17.73 5.99
C SER A 152 4.01 16.42 5.45
N PRO A 153 3.27 15.63 4.67
CA PRO A 153 3.79 14.41 4.06
C PRO A 153 5.05 14.66 3.19
N GLY A 154 5.10 15.79 2.50
CA GLY A 154 6.27 16.16 1.68
C GLY A 154 7.47 16.63 2.49
N ASN A 155 7.31 16.95 3.78
CA ASN A 155 8.42 17.45 4.60
C ASN A 155 9.55 16.41 4.75
N VAL A 156 9.24 15.12 4.71
CA VAL A 156 10.24 14.04 4.78
C VAL A 156 11.33 14.19 3.71
N TYR A 157 11.00 14.78 2.57
CA TYR A 157 11.94 15.11 1.49
C TYR A 157 12.34 16.60 1.48
N ALA A 158 11.35 17.49 1.67
CA ALA A 158 11.56 18.93 1.59
C ALA A 158 12.58 19.45 2.62
N LYS A 159 12.70 18.80 3.79
CA LYS A 159 13.69 19.13 4.82
C LYS A 159 15.14 19.07 4.35
N TRP A 160 15.43 18.29 3.30
CA TRP A 160 16.78 18.20 2.73
C TRP A 160 17.08 19.31 1.72
N VAL A 161 16.07 20.04 1.27
CA VAL A 161 16.28 21.14 0.31
C VAL A 161 16.92 22.33 1.02
N LYS A 162 18.18 22.61 0.68
CA LYS A 162 18.97 23.75 1.18
C LYS A 162 18.59 25.04 0.47
N SER A 163 18.45 24.99 -0.85
CA SER A 163 18.05 26.13 -1.67
C SER A 163 17.36 25.70 -2.95
N MET A 164 16.53 26.59 -3.49
CA MET A 164 15.86 26.44 -4.78
C MET A 164 16.03 27.72 -5.58
N THR A 165 16.19 27.58 -6.89
CA THR A 165 16.34 28.72 -7.81
C THR A 165 15.57 28.42 -9.09
N ALA A 166 14.68 29.33 -9.48
CA ALA A 166 14.13 29.35 -10.83
C ALA A 166 15.25 29.75 -11.80
N VAL A 167 15.69 28.82 -12.65
CA VAL A 167 16.72 29.06 -13.66
C VAL A 167 16.11 29.81 -14.85
N ASP A 168 14.90 29.42 -15.18
CA ASP A 168 13.99 30.02 -16.15
C ASP A 168 12.53 29.70 -15.73
N PRO A 169 11.49 30.18 -16.44
CA PRO A 169 10.09 29.94 -16.05
C PRO A 169 9.68 28.47 -15.93
N LEU A 170 10.39 27.53 -16.55
CA LEU A 170 10.06 26.10 -16.54
C LEU A 170 11.11 25.23 -15.84
N THR A 171 12.21 25.83 -15.35
CA THR A 171 13.34 25.07 -14.79
C THR A 171 13.65 25.47 -13.35
N VAL A 172 13.61 24.49 -12.43
CA VAL A 172 13.99 24.69 -11.02
C VAL A 172 15.25 23.89 -10.71
N ARG A 173 16.24 24.58 -10.15
CA ARG A 173 17.40 23.94 -9.54
C ARG A 173 17.22 23.80 -8.04
N PHE A 174 17.37 22.57 -7.55
CA PHE A 174 17.39 22.24 -6.13
C PHE A 174 18.83 21.95 -5.71
N VAL A 175 19.25 22.49 -4.58
CA VAL A 175 20.49 22.09 -3.90
C VAL A 175 20.09 21.47 -2.58
N LEU A 176 20.53 20.26 -2.32
CA LEU A 176 20.22 19.50 -1.11
C LEU A 176 21.34 19.65 -0.06
N THR A 177 21.03 19.37 1.20
CA THR A 177 21.98 19.38 2.32
C THR A 177 22.93 18.18 2.32
N GLN A 178 22.55 17.12 1.58
CA GLN A 178 23.30 15.87 1.41
C GLN A 178 22.88 15.19 0.12
N PRO A 179 23.61 14.19 -0.38
CA PRO A 179 23.15 13.38 -1.50
C PRO A 179 21.84 12.65 -1.14
N VAL A 180 20.82 12.73 -2.02
CA VAL A 180 19.54 12.01 -1.88
C VAL A 180 19.17 11.47 -3.26
N GLY A 181 19.55 10.22 -3.53
CA GLY A 181 19.30 9.57 -4.82
C GLY A 181 17.83 9.32 -5.11
N VAL A 182 17.02 9.18 -4.05
CA VAL A 182 15.57 8.97 -4.14
C VAL A 182 14.75 10.27 -4.23
N PHE A 183 15.39 11.44 -4.36
CA PHE A 183 14.70 12.73 -4.29
C PHE A 183 13.63 12.90 -5.37
N VAL A 184 13.86 12.37 -6.58
CA VAL A 184 12.86 12.42 -7.67
C VAL A 184 11.57 11.68 -7.30
N ASN A 185 11.63 10.64 -6.46
CA ASN A 185 10.45 9.89 -6.03
C ASN A 185 9.45 10.78 -5.27
N ALA A 186 9.95 11.81 -4.56
CA ALA A 186 9.13 12.76 -3.82
C ALA A 186 8.06 13.45 -4.68
N PHE A 187 8.35 13.60 -5.96
CA PHE A 187 7.47 14.28 -6.91
C PHE A 187 6.53 13.35 -7.67
N ALA A 188 6.66 12.03 -7.42
CA ALA A 188 5.77 11.00 -7.95
C ALA A 188 4.88 10.36 -6.86
N LEU A 189 5.33 10.39 -5.61
CA LEU A 189 4.61 9.81 -4.47
C LEU A 189 3.40 10.64 -4.09
N ARG A 190 2.46 10.00 -3.37
CA ARG A 190 1.18 10.57 -2.99
C ARG A 190 0.83 10.14 -1.57
N SER A 191 -0.17 10.78 -1.00
CA SER A 191 -0.66 10.46 0.35
C SER A 191 0.44 10.62 1.41
N ASN A 192 0.50 9.72 2.37
CA ASN A 192 1.45 9.79 3.49
C ASN A 192 2.92 9.51 3.11
N ASP A 193 3.18 8.94 1.94
CA ASP A 193 4.55 8.65 1.47
C ASP A 193 5.24 9.88 0.86
N GLY A 194 4.49 10.94 0.59
CA GLY A 194 4.96 12.21 0.09
C GLY A 194 3.96 12.88 -0.85
N THR A 195 3.92 14.19 -0.81
CA THR A 195 3.01 14.99 -1.66
C THR A 195 3.75 16.12 -2.36
N LEU A 196 5.08 16.01 -2.43
CA LEU A 196 5.93 17.09 -2.96
C LEU A 196 5.66 17.39 -4.44
N GLY A 197 5.11 16.42 -5.16
CA GLY A 197 4.73 16.55 -6.58
C GLY A 197 3.33 17.11 -6.82
N LEU A 198 2.49 17.26 -5.78
CA LEU A 198 1.14 17.80 -5.92
C LEU A 198 1.16 19.32 -5.76
N MET A 199 0.96 20.01 -6.87
CA MET A 199 1.08 21.48 -6.92
C MET A 199 -0.25 22.15 -6.65
N ALA A 200 -0.34 22.92 -5.56
CA ALA A 200 -1.43 23.82 -5.25
C ALA A 200 -1.23 25.18 -5.94
N SER A 201 -2.27 25.80 -6.48
CA SER A 201 -2.16 27.15 -7.03
C SER A 201 -1.71 28.15 -5.96
N PRO A 202 -0.59 28.86 -6.13
CA PRO A 202 -0.16 29.89 -5.20
C PRO A 202 -1.20 31.00 -5.00
N THR A 203 -1.94 31.34 -6.05
CA THR A 203 -3.02 32.33 -6.04
C THR A 203 -4.17 31.87 -5.15
N ALA A 204 -4.63 30.64 -5.31
CA ALA A 204 -5.71 30.09 -4.51
C ALA A 204 -5.30 29.91 -3.03
N VAL A 205 -4.07 29.42 -2.78
CA VAL A 205 -3.54 29.29 -1.41
C VAL A 205 -3.50 30.65 -0.70
N LYS A 206 -3.02 31.70 -1.37
CA LYS A 206 -3.00 33.06 -0.81
C LYS A 206 -4.39 33.61 -0.58
N LYS A 207 -5.36 33.29 -1.46
CA LYS A 207 -6.76 33.73 -1.36
C LYS A 207 -7.47 33.09 -0.17
N TRP A 208 -7.31 31.78 0.00
CA TRP A 208 -8.11 31.00 0.95
C TRP A 208 -7.40 30.74 2.29
N GLY A 209 -6.07 30.88 2.34
CA GLY A 209 -5.29 30.71 3.57
C GLY A 209 -5.56 29.36 4.25
N ALA A 210 -6.02 29.41 5.49
CA ALA A 210 -6.32 28.22 6.28
C ALA A 210 -7.49 27.37 5.70
N ASP A 211 -8.37 27.99 4.94
CA ASP A 211 -9.52 27.30 4.33
C ASP A 211 -9.21 26.70 2.97
N TYR A 212 -7.96 26.79 2.49
CA TYR A 212 -7.55 26.29 1.18
C TYR A 212 -7.95 24.82 0.95
N GLY A 213 -7.83 23.97 1.98
CA GLY A 213 -8.19 22.57 1.89
C GLY A 213 -9.68 22.29 1.61
N ARG A 214 -10.54 23.29 1.77
CA ARG A 214 -11.97 23.26 1.38
C ARG A 214 -12.24 23.92 0.02
N HIS A 215 -11.23 24.55 -0.56
CA HIS A 215 -11.28 25.26 -1.85
C HIS A 215 -10.05 24.91 -2.71
N PRO A 216 -9.78 23.61 -2.94
CA PRO A 216 -8.56 23.19 -3.61
C PRO A 216 -8.54 23.64 -5.07
N VAL A 217 -7.37 24.07 -5.52
CA VAL A 217 -7.08 24.41 -6.92
C VAL A 217 -5.75 23.81 -7.30
N GLY A 218 -5.77 22.83 -8.18
CA GLY A 218 -4.61 22.11 -8.67
C GLY A 218 -4.45 22.21 -10.19
N ALA A 219 -3.64 21.31 -10.77
CA ALA A 219 -3.44 21.18 -12.22
C ALA A 219 -3.94 19.80 -12.74
N GLY A 220 -4.81 19.15 -12.00
CA GLY A 220 -5.40 17.87 -12.37
C GLY A 220 -6.60 17.99 -13.31
N PRO A 221 -7.19 16.84 -13.69
CA PRO A 221 -8.23 16.78 -14.73
C PRO A 221 -9.58 17.34 -14.34
N PHE A 222 -9.86 17.53 -13.04
CA PHE A 222 -11.15 18.04 -12.57
C PHE A 222 -10.97 19.19 -11.60
N SER A 223 -11.83 20.21 -11.75
CA SER A 223 -11.91 21.36 -10.86
C SER A 223 -12.90 21.09 -9.73
N PHE A 224 -12.56 21.52 -8.53
CA PHE A 224 -13.44 21.46 -7.37
C PHE A 224 -14.69 22.30 -7.57
N VAL A 225 -15.84 21.77 -7.15
CA VAL A 225 -17.15 22.45 -7.22
C VAL A 225 -17.69 22.70 -5.82
N ASP A 226 -17.89 21.66 -5.03
CA ASP A 226 -18.54 21.75 -3.73
C ASP A 226 -18.13 20.58 -2.82
N TRP A 227 -18.20 20.82 -1.51
CA TRP A 227 -17.99 19.81 -0.49
C TRP A 227 -19.05 19.94 0.62
N VAL A 228 -20.02 19.05 0.61
CA VAL A 228 -21.02 18.91 1.66
C VAL A 228 -20.53 17.85 2.65
N PRO A 229 -20.14 18.24 3.89
CA PRO A 229 -19.62 17.32 4.89
C PRO A 229 -20.53 16.10 5.10
N ASP A 230 -19.92 14.94 5.29
CA ASP A 230 -20.58 13.63 5.49
C ASP A 230 -21.52 13.20 4.34
N SER A 231 -21.52 13.91 3.22
CA SER A 231 -22.42 13.65 2.09
C SER A 231 -21.68 13.43 0.78
N LYS A 232 -20.96 14.46 0.31
CA LYS A 232 -20.29 14.38 -1.00
C LYS A 232 -19.24 15.46 -1.21
N ILE A 233 -18.32 15.16 -2.13
CA ILE A 233 -17.42 16.12 -2.77
C ILE A 233 -17.67 16.04 -4.27
N ASP A 234 -18.02 17.14 -4.89
CA ASP A 234 -18.27 17.23 -6.33
C ASP A 234 -17.10 17.92 -7.04
N VAL A 235 -16.64 17.29 -8.14
CA VAL A 235 -15.65 17.88 -9.06
C VAL A 235 -16.18 17.81 -10.49
N THR A 236 -15.82 18.81 -11.31
CA THR A 236 -16.24 18.91 -12.71
C THR A 236 -15.02 18.92 -13.64
N ARG A 237 -15.21 18.52 -14.88
CA ARG A 237 -14.18 18.51 -15.92
C ARG A 237 -13.47 19.87 -16.03
N PHE A 238 -12.14 19.86 -15.99
CA PHE A 238 -11.34 21.04 -16.30
C PHE A 238 -11.14 21.14 -17.83
N ALA A 239 -11.73 22.17 -18.45
CA ALA A 239 -11.75 22.33 -19.91
C ALA A 239 -10.35 22.55 -20.51
N ASP A 240 -9.49 23.28 -19.78
CA ASP A 240 -8.11 23.59 -20.20
C ASP A 240 -7.07 22.59 -19.68
N TYR A 241 -7.51 21.38 -19.32
CA TYR A 241 -6.62 20.32 -18.88
C TYR A 241 -5.49 20.05 -19.90
N TRP A 242 -4.28 19.84 -19.45
CA TRP A 242 -3.08 19.73 -20.31
C TRP A 242 -3.11 18.58 -21.32
N GLN A 243 -3.97 17.57 -21.13
CA GLN A 243 -4.19 16.48 -22.10
C GLN A 243 -5.51 16.61 -22.86
N LYS A 244 -6.10 17.78 -22.92
CA LYS A 244 -7.36 18.02 -23.64
C LYS A 244 -7.29 17.63 -25.13
N ASP A 245 -6.12 17.79 -25.75
CA ASP A 245 -5.90 17.39 -27.15
C ASP A 245 -5.96 15.88 -27.36
N LYS A 246 -5.79 15.08 -26.29
CA LYS A 246 -6.05 13.63 -26.28
C LYS A 246 -7.50 13.27 -25.94
N GLY A 247 -8.37 14.25 -25.80
CA GLY A 247 -9.77 14.08 -25.44
C GLY A 247 -10.03 13.97 -23.92
N MET A 248 -9.01 14.00 -23.10
CA MET A 248 -9.11 13.86 -21.64
C MET A 248 -9.44 15.18 -20.94
N PRO A 249 -10.07 15.12 -19.74
CA PRO A 249 -10.71 13.95 -19.16
C PRO A 249 -12.00 13.59 -19.89
N TYR A 250 -12.36 12.30 -19.89
CA TYR A 250 -13.54 11.82 -20.62
C TYR A 250 -14.84 12.07 -19.84
N LEU A 251 -14.85 11.90 -18.51
CA LEU A 251 -16.00 12.16 -17.65
C LEU A 251 -16.35 13.66 -17.58
N ASP A 252 -17.63 13.97 -17.33
CA ASP A 252 -18.07 15.35 -17.05
C ASP A 252 -17.73 15.77 -15.61
N GLY A 253 -17.65 14.79 -14.70
CA GLY A 253 -17.32 15.03 -13.29
C GLY A 253 -17.23 13.74 -12.50
N ILE A 254 -16.84 13.89 -11.23
CA ILE A 254 -16.83 12.79 -10.25
C ILE A 254 -17.53 13.31 -8.99
N GLN A 255 -18.38 12.49 -8.42
CA GLN A 255 -18.98 12.70 -7.12
C GLN A 255 -18.43 11.69 -6.13
N PHE A 256 -17.61 12.13 -5.20
CA PHE A 256 -17.07 11.33 -4.12
C PHE A 256 -18.05 11.29 -2.96
N ARG A 257 -18.43 10.10 -2.49
CA ARG A 257 -19.40 9.86 -1.42
C ARG A 257 -18.77 9.05 -0.31
N PRO A 258 -18.66 9.56 0.93
CA PRO A 258 -18.24 8.77 2.07
C PRO A 258 -19.33 7.76 2.43
N VAL A 259 -18.98 6.46 2.46
CA VAL A 259 -19.84 5.35 2.88
C VAL A 259 -19.02 4.46 3.80
N PRO A 260 -18.87 4.83 5.08
CA PRO A 260 -17.96 4.14 6.00
C PRO A 260 -18.44 2.73 6.43
N ASP A 261 -19.73 2.43 6.31
CA ASP A 261 -20.24 1.09 6.57
C ASP A 261 -20.02 0.19 5.35
N THR A 262 -19.25 -0.88 5.53
CA THR A 262 -18.83 -1.77 4.43
C THR A 262 -19.98 -2.53 3.78
N GLU A 263 -21.02 -2.88 4.55
CA GLU A 263 -22.21 -3.56 4.02
C GLU A 263 -23.07 -2.60 3.20
N ALA A 264 -23.28 -1.37 3.68
CA ALA A 264 -23.98 -0.33 2.94
C ALA A 264 -23.22 0.06 1.66
N ALA A 265 -21.89 0.16 1.73
CA ALA A 265 -21.03 0.46 0.59
C ALA A 265 -21.14 -0.62 -0.49
N TYR A 266 -21.05 -1.90 -0.11
CA TYR A 266 -21.19 -3.01 -1.05
C TYR A 266 -22.62 -3.10 -1.64
N ALA A 267 -23.66 -2.88 -0.83
CA ALA A 267 -25.03 -2.80 -1.31
C ALA A 267 -25.19 -1.68 -2.35
N SER A 268 -24.63 -0.50 -2.07
CA SER A 268 -24.73 0.69 -2.95
C SER A 268 -24.08 0.44 -4.33
N ILE A 269 -22.89 -0.20 -4.39
CA ILE A 269 -22.29 -0.52 -5.70
C ILE A 269 -23.04 -1.63 -6.41
N SER A 270 -23.54 -2.63 -5.68
CA SER A 270 -24.30 -3.74 -6.25
C SER A 270 -25.64 -3.26 -6.85
N ASN A 271 -26.31 -2.31 -6.19
CA ASN A 271 -27.59 -1.74 -6.66
C ASN A 271 -27.42 -0.64 -7.73
N GLY A 272 -26.20 -0.14 -7.94
CA GLY A 272 -25.90 0.90 -8.91
C GLY A 272 -26.07 2.31 -8.39
N ASP A 273 -26.10 2.52 -7.07
CA ASP A 273 -26.02 3.85 -6.44
C ASP A 273 -24.61 4.42 -6.48
N LEU A 274 -23.60 3.54 -6.57
CA LEU A 274 -22.20 3.85 -6.84
C LEU A 274 -21.74 3.16 -8.13
N ASP A 275 -20.75 3.77 -8.79
CA ASP A 275 -20.12 3.25 -9.98
C ASP A 275 -18.76 2.63 -9.67
N VAL A 276 -18.10 3.16 -8.63
CA VAL A 276 -16.80 2.72 -8.11
C VAL A 276 -16.86 2.70 -6.59
N LEU A 277 -16.21 1.71 -5.98
CA LEU A 277 -16.02 1.59 -4.53
C LEU A 277 -14.59 1.21 -4.21
N ILE A 278 -13.92 1.98 -3.34
CA ILE A 278 -12.63 1.55 -2.79
C ILE A 278 -12.83 0.43 -1.78
N CYS A 279 -11.90 -0.52 -1.78
CA CYS A 279 -11.84 -1.63 -0.83
C CYS A 279 -10.55 -1.56 -0.03
N SER A 280 -10.67 -1.44 1.27
CA SER A 280 -9.54 -1.39 2.21
C SER A 280 -9.26 -2.74 2.88
N TYR A 281 -10.13 -3.74 2.66
CA TYR A 281 -10.01 -5.08 3.25
C TYR A 281 -10.06 -6.17 2.19
N GLN A 282 -9.26 -7.22 2.38
CA GLN A 282 -9.24 -8.40 1.49
C GLN A 282 -10.61 -9.05 1.30
N THR A 283 -11.41 -9.12 2.37
CA THR A 283 -12.76 -9.70 2.34
C THR A 283 -13.71 -8.96 1.42
N GLU A 284 -13.58 -7.63 1.31
CA GLU A 284 -14.37 -6.81 0.37
C GLU A 284 -13.98 -7.08 -1.08
N ILE A 285 -12.66 -7.15 -1.35
CA ILE A 285 -12.10 -7.47 -2.66
C ILE A 285 -12.60 -8.85 -3.11
N LEU A 286 -12.53 -9.84 -2.22
CA LEU A 286 -13.03 -11.19 -2.49
C LEU A 286 -14.53 -11.19 -2.81
N ARG A 287 -15.33 -10.52 -1.97
CA ARG A 287 -16.77 -10.42 -2.18
C ARG A 287 -17.09 -9.82 -3.56
N GLY A 288 -16.32 -8.78 -3.94
CA GLY A 288 -16.43 -8.17 -5.27
C GLY A 288 -16.04 -9.11 -6.40
N SER A 289 -14.94 -9.86 -6.24
CA SER A 289 -14.47 -10.81 -7.27
C SER A 289 -15.47 -11.96 -7.54
N ASN A 290 -16.28 -12.30 -6.55
CA ASN A 290 -17.36 -13.28 -6.69
C ASN A 290 -18.64 -12.71 -7.31
N ASN A 291 -18.71 -11.40 -7.57
CA ASN A 291 -19.87 -10.76 -8.18
C ASN A 291 -19.63 -10.54 -9.68
N LYS A 292 -20.32 -11.30 -10.53
CA LYS A 292 -20.18 -11.25 -12.00
C LYS A 292 -20.54 -9.88 -12.62
N ASP A 293 -21.28 -9.04 -11.90
CA ASP A 293 -21.73 -7.73 -12.41
C ASP A 293 -20.73 -6.62 -12.07
N LEU A 294 -19.67 -6.95 -11.31
CA LEU A 294 -18.58 -6.05 -10.97
C LEU A 294 -17.27 -6.45 -11.66
N THR A 295 -16.37 -5.50 -11.76
CA THR A 295 -14.94 -5.71 -12.05
C THR A 295 -14.17 -5.39 -10.79
N THR A 296 -13.20 -6.25 -10.46
CA THR A 296 -12.37 -6.08 -9.27
C THR A 296 -10.95 -5.77 -9.71
N TYR A 297 -10.43 -4.65 -9.25
CA TYR A 297 -9.02 -4.28 -9.36
C TYR A 297 -8.40 -4.37 -7.98
N TYR A 298 -7.22 -4.94 -7.86
CA TYR A 298 -6.51 -4.99 -6.59
C TYR A 298 -5.01 -5.11 -6.82
N ASN A 299 -4.27 -4.67 -5.81
CA ASN A 299 -2.84 -4.68 -5.84
C ASN A 299 -2.28 -5.15 -4.49
N PRO A 300 -1.51 -6.26 -4.47
CA PRO A 300 -0.71 -6.62 -3.30
C PRO A 300 0.45 -5.62 -3.20
N GLY A 301 0.40 -4.74 -2.20
CA GLY A 301 1.47 -3.78 -1.95
C GLY A 301 2.67 -4.39 -1.25
N ASN A 302 3.79 -3.66 -1.25
CA ASN A 302 4.83 -3.86 -0.25
C ASN A 302 4.27 -3.48 1.13
N GLY A 303 4.87 -4.01 2.21
CA GLY A 303 4.32 -3.90 3.55
C GLY A 303 3.34 -5.02 3.87
N GLY A 304 2.40 -4.74 4.74
CA GLY A 304 1.42 -5.72 5.18
C GLY A 304 0.87 -5.42 6.57
N GLU A 305 0.23 -6.41 7.13
CA GLU A 305 -0.17 -6.43 8.53
C GLU A 305 0.91 -7.13 9.36
N TYR A 306 1.21 -6.57 10.52
CA TYR A 306 2.32 -7.02 11.33
C TYR A 306 2.18 -6.70 12.81
N PHE A 307 3.02 -7.38 13.61
CA PHE A 307 3.24 -7.06 15.01
C PHE A 307 4.43 -6.10 15.15
N TYR A 308 4.24 -5.05 15.93
CA TYR A 308 5.33 -4.33 16.56
C TYR A 308 5.74 -5.05 17.84
N PHE A 309 6.95 -5.57 17.87
CA PHE A 309 7.62 -5.97 19.09
C PHE A 309 8.26 -4.75 19.75
N ASN A 310 8.09 -4.57 21.04
CA ASN A 310 8.82 -3.53 21.74
C ASN A 310 10.18 -4.09 22.21
N PHE A 311 11.24 -3.73 21.53
CA PHE A 311 12.60 -4.21 21.79
C PHE A 311 13.17 -3.76 23.14
N THR A 312 12.55 -2.80 23.82
CA THR A 312 12.97 -2.32 25.14
C THR A 312 12.19 -2.92 26.29
N ARG A 313 11.20 -3.78 26.00
CA ARG A 313 10.31 -4.36 27.01
C ARG A 313 10.26 -5.89 26.92
N ALA A 314 10.39 -6.54 28.08
CA ALA A 314 10.14 -7.97 28.16
C ALA A 314 8.66 -8.28 27.81
N PRO A 315 8.37 -9.45 27.21
CA PRO A 315 9.33 -10.48 26.82
C PRO A 315 9.99 -10.25 25.44
N PHE A 316 9.59 -9.23 24.67
CA PHE A 316 9.99 -9.08 23.25
C PHE A 316 11.37 -8.44 23.03
N ASN A 317 12.05 -8.01 24.07
CA ASN A 317 13.49 -7.72 24.03
C ASN A 317 14.33 -8.99 23.81
N ASP A 318 13.77 -10.18 24.09
CA ASP A 318 14.42 -11.47 23.82
C ASP A 318 13.99 -12.04 22.45
N PRO A 319 14.93 -12.40 21.56
CA PRO A 319 14.61 -12.93 20.23
C PRO A 319 13.82 -14.25 20.28
N ARG A 320 14.03 -15.08 21.32
CA ARG A 320 13.29 -16.34 21.48
C ARG A 320 11.80 -16.12 21.59
N MET A 321 11.37 -15.06 22.28
CA MET A 321 9.95 -14.75 22.44
C MET A 321 9.33 -14.16 21.19
N ARG A 322 10.09 -13.43 20.35
CA ARG A 322 9.62 -12.97 19.04
C ARG A 322 9.40 -14.15 18.09
N GLU A 323 10.36 -15.09 18.07
CA GLU A 323 10.26 -16.32 17.28
C GLU A 323 9.13 -17.23 17.79
N ALA A 324 9.00 -17.39 19.11
CA ALA A 324 7.95 -18.22 19.73
C ALA A 324 6.55 -17.71 19.38
N LEU A 325 6.32 -16.39 19.41
CA LEU A 325 5.05 -15.80 19.00
C LEU A 325 4.69 -16.19 17.57
N LEU A 326 5.61 -16.00 16.62
CA LEU A 326 5.35 -16.29 15.21
C LEU A 326 5.16 -17.80 14.97
N ALA A 327 5.96 -18.65 15.64
CA ALA A 327 5.84 -20.11 15.55
C ALA A 327 4.53 -20.65 16.19
N ALA A 328 3.90 -19.90 17.11
CA ALA A 328 2.66 -20.31 17.73
C ALA A 328 1.41 -20.01 16.88
N LEU A 329 1.51 -19.16 15.85
CA LEU A 329 0.36 -18.72 15.06
C LEU A 329 0.14 -19.61 13.84
N ASP A 330 -1.01 -20.29 13.78
CA ASP A 330 -1.42 -21.11 12.64
C ASP A 330 -1.95 -20.22 11.49
N PRO A 331 -1.22 -20.08 10.36
CA PRO A 331 -1.66 -19.24 9.26
C PRO A 331 -2.91 -19.76 8.56
N LYS A 332 -3.16 -21.09 8.58
CA LYS A 332 -4.39 -21.67 8.01
C LYS A 332 -5.61 -21.33 8.87
N ALA A 333 -5.49 -21.49 10.18
CA ALA A 333 -6.55 -21.09 11.11
C ALA A 333 -6.79 -19.58 11.07
N MET A 334 -5.73 -18.78 10.97
CA MET A 334 -5.81 -17.32 10.80
C MET A 334 -6.54 -16.96 9.51
N SER A 335 -6.15 -17.55 8.38
CA SER A 335 -6.80 -17.33 7.08
C SER A 335 -8.30 -17.65 7.16
N ALA A 336 -8.65 -18.83 7.70
CA ALA A 336 -10.04 -19.26 7.77
C ALA A 336 -10.91 -18.38 8.67
N THR A 337 -10.37 -17.93 9.80
CA THR A 337 -11.17 -17.23 10.84
C THR A 337 -11.16 -15.71 10.72
N GLN A 338 -10.06 -15.12 10.19
CA GLN A 338 -9.89 -13.66 10.11
C GLN A 338 -10.05 -13.11 8.69
N TYR A 339 -9.82 -13.94 7.67
CA TYR A 339 -9.73 -13.50 6.27
C TYR A 339 -10.64 -14.29 5.33
N SER A 340 -11.62 -15.02 5.86
CA SER A 340 -12.55 -15.84 5.06
C SER A 340 -11.85 -16.81 4.08
N GLY A 341 -10.66 -17.30 4.45
CA GLY A 341 -9.84 -18.19 3.63
C GLY A 341 -8.88 -17.51 2.64
N PHE A 342 -8.78 -16.18 2.65
CA PHE A 342 -8.05 -15.38 1.64
C PHE A 342 -6.83 -14.62 2.15
N MET A 343 -6.27 -15.05 3.25
CA MET A 343 -5.02 -14.46 3.73
C MET A 343 -3.88 -14.79 2.76
N ASP A 344 -3.14 -13.77 2.35
CA ASP A 344 -1.83 -13.92 1.72
C ASP A 344 -0.74 -13.75 2.79
N PRO A 345 -0.07 -14.85 3.20
CA PRO A 345 0.92 -14.78 4.27
C PRO A 345 2.09 -13.87 3.90
N ALA A 346 2.49 -13.00 4.81
CA ALA A 346 3.69 -12.18 4.69
C ALA A 346 4.78 -12.66 5.64
N GLN A 347 6.01 -12.81 5.12
CA GLN A 347 7.21 -13.12 5.89
C GLN A 347 8.24 -11.98 5.83
N THR A 348 8.05 -11.05 4.90
CA THR A 348 9.00 -9.96 4.60
C THR A 348 8.25 -8.68 4.29
N PRO A 349 8.91 -7.51 4.31
CA PRO A 349 8.27 -6.25 3.93
C PRO A 349 7.91 -6.17 2.44
N PHE A 350 8.51 -7.01 1.59
CA PHE A 350 8.32 -6.93 0.15
C PHE A 350 7.48 -8.09 -0.39
N SER A 351 6.61 -7.82 -1.36
CA SER A 351 5.92 -8.86 -2.13
C SER A 351 6.90 -9.59 -3.05
N ALA A 352 6.59 -10.83 -3.44
CA ALA A 352 7.48 -11.65 -4.27
C ALA A 352 7.79 -11.02 -5.64
N ASP A 353 6.92 -10.16 -6.14
CA ASP A 353 7.11 -9.43 -7.42
C ASP A 353 7.95 -8.15 -7.25
N SER A 354 8.27 -7.76 -6.02
CA SER A 354 9.10 -6.59 -5.75
C SER A 354 10.57 -6.85 -6.10
N PRO A 355 11.28 -5.89 -6.74
CA PRO A 355 12.72 -6.02 -7.01
C PRO A 355 13.56 -6.11 -5.73
N PHE A 356 13.01 -5.70 -4.61
CA PHE A 356 13.67 -5.69 -3.29
C PHE A 356 13.47 -6.99 -2.51
N TYR A 357 12.59 -7.91 -2.97
CA TYR A 357 12.32 -9.18 -2.29
C TYR A 357 13.54 -10.08 -2.23
N ASP A 358 13.79 -10.67 -1.06
CA ASP A 358 14.81 -11.71 -0.85
C ASP A 358 14.16 -13.02 -0.42
N ALA A 359 14.11 -13.99 -1.34
CA ALA A 359 13.51 -15.30 -1.10
C ALA A 359 14.18 -16.05 0.07
N ALA A 360 15.51 -15.90 0.22
CA ALA A 360 16.23 -16.56 1.29
C ALA A 360 15.85 -16.05 2.68
N THR A 361 15.44 -14.78 2.78
CA THR A 361 14.91 -14.22 4.02
C THR A 361 13.51 -14.77 4.31
N ALA A 362 12.64 -14.83 3.30
CA ALA A 362 11.29 -15.39 3.44
C ALA A 362 11.33 -16.86 3.87
N GLU A 363 12.22 -17.66 3.29
CA GLU A 363 12.40 -19.10 3.63
C GLU A 363 12.87 -19.34 5.08
N ARG A 364 13.61 -18.38 5.66
CA ARG A 364 14.10 -18.46 7.05
C ARG A 364 13.11 -17.92 8.07
N TYR A 365 12.06 -17.28 7.62
CA TYR A 365 11.05 -16.72 8.52
C TYR A 365 10.36 -17.83 9.33
N PRO A 366 10.06 -17.59 10.63
CA PRO A 366 9.43 -18.60 11.47
C PRO A 366 8.12 -19.11 10.87
N THR A 367 8.02 -20.44 10.75
CA THR A 367 6.79 -21.12 10.32
C THR A 367 6.03 -21.67 11.52
N TYR A 368 4.74 -21.95 11.35
CA TYR A 368 3.91 -22.55 12.41
C TYR A 368 4.50 -23.86 12.91
N ASP A 369 4.97 -23.83 14.14
CA ASP A 369 5.52 -24.96 14.89
C ASP A 369 5.26 -24.76 16.39
N PRO A 370 4.12 -25.21 16.90
CA PRO A 370 3.77 -25.04 18.32
C PRO A 370 4.69 -25.83 19.26
N ALA A 371 5.39 -26.86 18.80
CA ALA A 371 6.36 -27.58 19.62
C ALA A 371 7.62 -26.74 19.83
N LYS A 372 8.13 -26.13 18.75
CA LYS A 372 9.23 -25.16 18.82
C LYS A 372 8.87 -23.95 19.67
N ALA A 373 7.65 -23.40 19.51
CA ALA A 373 7.16 -22.29 20.34
C ALA A 373 7.23 -22.64 21.83
N LYS A 374 6.72 -23.81 22.23
CA LYS A 374 6.79 -24.29 23.62
C LYS A 374 8.21 -24.43 24.13
N GLN A 375 9.14 -24.94 23.30
CA GLN A 375 10.54 -25.10 23.67
C GLN A 375 11.20 -23.73 23.91
N LEU A 376 11.02 -22.77 23.02
CA LEU A 376 11.58 -21.41 23.14
C LEU A 376 11.05 -20.69 24.38
N ILE A 377 9.75 -20.86 24.68
CA ILE A 377 9.11 -20.31 25.88
C ILE A 377 9.70 -20.96 27.14
N ALA A 378 9.85 -22.28 27.15
CA ALA A 378 10.42 -23.01 28.30
C ALA A 378 11.88 -22.60 28.57
N ASP A 379 12.69 -22.41 27.52
CA ASP A 379 14.06 -21.93 27.63
C ASP A 379 14.11 -20.48 28.16
N TYR A 380 13.20 -19.62 27.73
CA TYR A 380 13.07 -18.26 28.23
C TYR A 380 12.69 -18.22 29.74
N VAL A 381 11.71 -19.05 30.13
CA VAL A 381 11.25 -19.18 31.54
C VAL A 381 12.35 -19.76 32.42
N LYS A 382 13.09 -20.76 31.93
CA LYS A 382 14.23 -21.36 32.64
C LYS A 382 15.31 -20.33 32.99
N ASP A 383 15.49 -19.33 32.14
CA ASP A 383 16.42 -18.21 32.37
C ASP A 383 15.80 -17.09 33.26
N GLY A 384 14.62 -17.32 33.85
CA GLY A 384 13.94 -16.41 34.77
C GLY A 384 13.01 -15.39 34.10
N GLY A 385 12.73 -15.55 32.80
CA GLY A 385 11.81 -14.67 32.06
C GLY A 385 10.33 -14.99 32.34
N ASP A 386 9.47 -13.96 32.34
CA ASP A 386 8.02 -14.10 32.34
C ASP A 386 7.50 -14.04 30.90
N PRO A 387 6.91 -15.13 30.33
CA PRO A 387 6.45 -15.16 28.97
C PRO A 387 5.12 -14.42 28.76
N ASN A 388 4.43 -14.03 29.84
CA ASN A 388 3.14 -13.38 29.78
C ASN A 388 3.26 -11.90 29.42
N PHE A 389 2.31 -11.37 28.64
CA PHE A 389 2.39 -9.99 28.16
C PHE A 389 1.02 -9.39 27.83
N THR A 390 1.04 -8.09 27.52
CA THR A 390 -0.12 -7.36 27.04
C THR A 390 -0.02 -7.13 25.54
N LEU A 391 -1.08 -7.49 24.80
CA LEU A 391 -1.29 -7.11 23.40
C LEU A 391 -2.20 -5.89 23.33
N SER A 392 -1.67 -4.78 22.86
CA SER A 392 -2.42 -3.53 22.69
C SER A 392 -2.85 -3.35 21.23
N THR A 393 -4.13 -3.06 21.00
CA THR A 393 -4.68 -2.81 19.66
C THR A 393 -5.91 -1.89 19.72
N ALA A 394 -6.33 -1.39 18.54
CA ALA A 394 -7.51 -0.55 18.44
C ALA A 394 -8.79 -1.37 18.75
N ASN A 395 -9.72 -0.74 19.48
CA ASN A 395 -11.01 -1.34 19.84
C ASN A 395 -12.01 -1.17 18.69
N ASN A 396 -11.96 -2.09 17.73
CA ASN A 396 -13.00 -2.29 16.73
C ASN A 396 -13.21 -3.79 16.51
N PRO A 397 -14.34 -4.21 15.91
CA PRO A 397 -14.68 -5.64 15.79
C PRO A 397 -13.58 -6.50 15.17
N THR A 398 -13.01 -6.07 14.06
CA THR A 398 -11.97 -6.80 13.31
C THR A 398 -10.70 -6.96 14.15
N ARG A 399 -10.20 -5.88 14.75
CA ARG A 399 -8.96 -5.92 15.57
C ARG A 399 -9.16 -6.68 16.87
N THR A 400 -10.34 -6.56 17.50
CA THR A 400 -10.68 -7.30 18.71
C THR A 400 -10.73 -8.80 18.42
N GLN A 401 -11.38 -9.23 17.34
CA GLN A 401 -11.43 -10.62 16.93
C GLN A 401 -10.04 -11.19 16.65
N PHE A 402 -9.20 -10.43 15.94
CA PHE A 402 -7.81 -10.81 15.68
C PHE A 402 -6.99 -10.95 16.97
N ALA A 403 -7.11 -10.02 17.91
CA ALA A 403 -6.42 -10.08 19.20
C ALA A 403 -6.86 -11.31 20.03
N GLN A 404 -8.14 -11.65 20.01
CA GLN A 404 -8.67 -12.86 20.66
C GLN A 404 -8.15 -14.14 19.98
N PHE A 405 -8.01 -14.15 18.66
CA PHE A 405 -7.39 -15.26 17.94
C PHE A 405 -5.93 -15.44 18.40
N VAL A 406 -5.13 -14.39 18.43
CA VAL A 406 -3.73 -14.43 18.90
C VAL A 406 -3.65 -14.92 20.35
N GLN A 407 -4.52 -14.40 21.23
CA GLN A 407 -4.62 -14.83 22.64
C GLN A 407 -4.88 -16.34 22.76
N ALA A 408 -5.81 -16.87 21.97
CA ALA A 408 -6.15 -18.30 21.99
C ALA A 408 -5.01 -19.20 21.51
N GLN A 409 -4.30 -18.79 20.43
CA GLN A 409 -3.15 -19.52 19.89
C GLN A 409 -1.99 -19.57 20.92
N LEU A 410 -1.70 -18.44 21.56
CA LEU A 410 -0.63 -18.35 22.55
C LEU A 410 -0.95 -19.11 23.85
N LYS A 411 -2.20 -19.11 24.26
CA LYS A 411 -2.65 -19.92 25.39
C LYS A 411 -2.40 -21.42 25.16
N ALA A 412 -2.55 -21.91 23.93
CA ALA A 412 -2.29 -23.31 23.58
C ALA A 412 -0.80 -23.71 23.73
N VAL A 413 0.11 -22.74 23.76
CA VAL A 413 1.55 -22.96 24.01
C VAL A 413 2.01 -22.49 25.39
N GLY A 414 1.08 -22.11 26.27
CA GLY A 414 1.35 -21.82 27.69
C GLY A 414 1.65 -20.36 28.01
N VAL A 415 1.24 -19.41 27.16
CA VAL A 415 1.42 -17.97 27.38
C VAL A 415 0.06 -17.31 27.64
N GLU A 416 -0.05 -16.55 28.72
CA GLU A 416 -1.22 -15.75 29.03
C GLU A 416 -1.06 -14.34 28.42
N VAL A 417 -2.01 -13.97 27.54
CA VAL A 417 -2.01 -12.67 26.87
C VAL A 417 -3.15 -11.82 27.42
N LYS A 418 -2.82 -10.68 28.00
CA LYS A 418 -3.80 -9.65 28.36
C LYS A 418 -4.12 -8.79 27.15
N LEU A 419 -5.39 -8.58 26.84
CA LEU A 419 -5.81 -7.66 25.77
C LEU A 419 -6.00 -6.25 26.32
N ASP A 420 -5.39 -5.28 25.69
CA ASP A 420 -5.54 -3.85 25.93
C ASP A 420 -6.15 -3.20 24.69
N LEU A 421 -7.48 -3.00 24.74
CA LEU A 421 -8.30 -2.50 23.64
C LEU A 421 -8.59 -1.01 23.85
N GLN A 422 -8.05 -0.15 23.01
CA GLN A 422 -8.12 1.30 23.13
C GLN A 422 -8.91 1.91 21.97
N ASP A 423 -9.55 3.06 22.20
CA ASP A 423 -10.06 3.86 21.05
C ASP A 423 -8.91 4.22 20.08
N LEU A 424 -9.25 4.40 18.80
CA LEU A 424 -8.25 4.57 17.76
C LEU A 424 -7.30 5.76 18.01
N GLY A 425 -7.81 6.86 18.57
CA GLY A 425 -7.00 8.04 18.86
C GLY A 425 -5.98 7.78 19.96
N THR A 426 -6.41 7.22 21.10
CA THR A 426 -5.56 6.80 22.21
C THR A 426 -4.58 5.72 21.77
N PHE A 427 -5.04 4.73 21.02
CA PHE A 427 -4.19 3.66 20.48
C PHE A 427 -3.06 4.24 19.62
N SER A 428 -3.38 5.10 18.65
CA SER A 428 -2.37 5.67 17.74
C SER A 428 -1.38 6.58 18.45
N SER A 429 -1.86 7.51 19.29
CA SER A 429 -1.01 8.54 19.89
C SER A 429 -0.27 8.08 21.14
N THR A 430 -0.99 7.51 22.10
CA THR A 430 -0.43 7.18 23.42
C THR A 430 0.22 5.80 23.44
N VAL A 431 -0.42 4.81 22.81
CA VAL A 431 0.09 3.44 22.82
C VAL A 431 1.20 3.29 21.80
N VAL A 432 0.90 3.47 20.52
CA VAL A 432 1.86 3.18 19.45
C VAL A 432 2.96 4.23 19.39
N GLN A 433 2.64 5.49 19.13
CA GLN A 433 3.64 6.57 19.02
C GLN A 433 4.37 6.82 20.34
N GLY A 434 3.68 6.69 21.45
CA GLY A 434 4.27 6.78 22.81
C GLY A 434 5.12 5.58 23.19
N GLY A 435 5.06 4.46 22.47
CA GLY A 435 5.78 3.22 22.79
C GLY A 435 5.26 2.52 24.06
N ASN A 436 4.00 2.74 24.45
CA ASN A 436 3.40 2.19 25.66
C ASN A 436 2.74 0.83 25.42
N PHE A 437 3.49 -0.11 24.84
CA PHE A 437 3.05 -1.47 24.57
C PHE A 437 4.20 -2.46 24.77
N GLN A 438 3.89 -3.75 24.93
CA GLN A 438 4.83 -4.86 24.81
C GLN A 438 4.73 -5.46 23.40
N LEU A 439 3.51 -5.79 22.95
CA LEU A 439 3.15 -6.18 21.60
C LEU A 439 2.02 -5.30 21.08
N SER A 440 2.09 -4.88 19.83
CA SER A 440 1.00 -4.15 19.18
C SER A 440 0.80 -4.65 17.75
N THR A 441 -0.38 -4.43 17.17
CA THR A 441 -0.69 -4.73 15.77
C THR A 441 -0.70 -3.46 14.96
N TRP A 442 -0.24 -3.54 13.72
CA TRP A 442 -0.28 -2.43 12.78
C TRP A 442 -0.48 -2.91 11.35
N VAL A 443 -0.79 -1.99 10.46
CA VAL A 443 -0.83 -2.20 9.03
C VAL A 443 -0.21 -1.02 8.32
N SER A 444 0.60 -1.29 7.31
CA SER A 444 1.09 -0.27 6.39
C SER A 444 1.40 -0.89 5.03
N GLY A 445 1.23 -0.08 3.99
CA GLY A 445 1.61 -0.42 2.64
C GLY A 445 2.33 0.76 2.01
N TRP A 446 3.29 0.49 1.14
CA TRP A 446 4.08 1.52 0.45
C TRP A 446 4.49 1.09 -0.95
N PRO A 447 4.62 2.05 -1.89
CA PRO A 447 5.05 1.75 -3.26
C PRO A 447 6.57 1.52 -3.36
N THR A 448 7.35 2.21 -2.54
CA THR A 448 8.82 2.16 -2.52
C THR A 448 9.34 2.06 -1.09
N PRO A 449 10.57 1.51 -0.87
CA PRO A 449 11.13 1.39 0.47
C PRO A 449 11.26 2.71 1.22
N PHE A 450 11.67 3.78 0.55
CA PHE A 450 11.71 5.11 1.16
C PHE A 450 10.40 5.87 0.88
N PRO A 451 9.79 6.55 1.86
CA PRO A 451 10.29 6.78 3.22
C PRO A 451 9.93 5.69 4.23
N SER A 452 8.92 4.87 3.95
CA SER A 452 8.24 4.04 4.94
C SER A 452 9.12 2.99 5.59
N LEU A 453 9.94 2.25 4.83
CA LEU A 453 10.83 1.24 5.40
C LEU A 453 11.92 1.88 6.27
N VAL A 454 12.46 3.03 5.84
CA VAL A 454 13.44 3.79 6.63
C VAL A 454 12.82 4.29 7.94
N GLN A 455 11.62 4.84 7.88
CA GLN A 455 10.90 5.26 9.09
C GLN A 455 10.64 4.09 10.05
N LEU A 456 10.37 2.90 9.51
CA LEU A 456 10.04 1.70 10.27
C LEU A 456 11.25 1.05 10.94
N LEU A 457 12.40 0.98 10.26
CA LEU A 457 13.55 0.18 10.68
C LEU A 457 14.77 0.99 11.15
N HIS A 458 14.96 2.24 10.67
CA HIS A 458 16.08 3.07 11.11
C HIS A 458 15.97 3.41 12.60
N THR A 459 17.08 3.37 13.31
CA THR A 459 17.15 3.78 14.72
C THR A 459 16.62 5.20 14.88
N GLY A 460 15.61 5.38 15.73
CA GLY A 460 14.94 6.67 15.92
C GLY A 460 14.02 7.09 14.77
N GLY A 461 13.77 6.24 13.79
CA GLY A 461 12.80 6.47 12.72
C GLY A 461 11.41 6.80 13.27
N SER A 462 10.69 7.71 12.60
CA SER A 462 9.39 8.23 13.07
C SER A 462 8.28 7.17 13.15
N GLY A 463 8.44 6.06 12.45
CA GLY A 463 7.58 4.87 12.49
C GLY A 463 8.18 3.69 13.24
N ASN A 464 9.39 3.81 13.78
CA ASN A 464 10.04 2.75 14.56
C ASN A 464 9.53 2.74 16.01
N TYR A 465 8.25 2.48 16.15
CA TYR A 465 7.58 2.47 17.46
C TYR A 465 8.04 1.32 18.37
N GLY A 466 8.51 0.22 17.76
CA GLY A 466 9.06 -0.95 18.45
C GLY A 466 10.46 -0.72 19.02
N ARG A 467 11.13 0.40 18.71
CA ARG A 467 12.48 0.73 19.17
C ARG A 467 13.55 -0.26 18.73
N TYR A 468 13.38 -0.87 17.55
CA TYR A 468 14.43 -1.64 16.91
C TYR A 468 15.67 -0.75 16.66
N SER A 469 16.86 -1.30 16.83
CA SER A 469 18.12 -0.59 16.58
C SER A 469 19.19 -1.56 16.11
N ASN A 470 19.74 -1.29 14.95
CA ASN A 470 20.84 -2.05 14.37
C ASN A 470 21.69 -1.11 13.49
N PRO A 471 22.93 -0.77 13.90
CA PRO A 471 23.77 0.18 13.17
C PRO A 471 24.09 -0.23 11.72
N GLN A 472 24.12 -1.53 11.43
CA GLN A 472 24.34 -2.00 10.06
C GLN A 472 23.11 -1.75 9.19
N VAL A 473 21.90 -1.93 9.74
CA VAL A 473 20.65 -1.60 9.05
C VAL A 473 20.57 -0.09 8.82
N ASP A 474 20.92 0.72 9.81
CA ASP A 474 20.93 2.18 9.68
C ASP A 474 21.84 2.64 8.53
N SER A 475 23.08 2.13 8.49
CA SER A 475 24.04 2.46 7.42
C SER A 475 23.54 2.05 6.04
N LEU A 476 22.95 0.85 5.89
CA LEU A 476 22.41 0.37 4.61
C LEU A 476 21.20 1.20 4.15
N LEU A 477 20.35 1.60 5.07
CA LEU A 477 19.21 2.47 4.78
C LEU A 477 19.66 3.87 4.31
N ASP A 478 20.66 4.44 4.99
CA ASP A 478 21.24 5.74 4.63
C ASP A 478 21.91 5.68 3.24
N ASP A 479 22.69 4.62 2.97
CA ASP A 479 23.32 4.38 1.68
C ASP A 479 22.30 4.21 0.55
N ALA A 480 21.22 3.45 0.80
CA ALA A 480 20.14 3.25 -0.17
C ALA A 480 19.39 4.54 -0.50
N VAL A 481 19.23 5.44 0.47
CA VAL A 481 18.61 6.76 0.28
C VAL A 481 19.55 7.69 -0.51
N ALA A 482 20.84 7.64 -0.22
CA ALA A 482 21.83 8.54 -0.81
C ALA A 482 22.16 8.20 -2.28
N THR A 483 22.17 6.93 -2.65
CA THR A 483 22.62 6.49 -3.96
C THR A 483 21.60 6.73 -5.08
N THR A 484 22.09 7.12 -6.25
CA THR A 484 21.32 7.15 -7.52
C THR A 484 21.47 5.85 -8.32
N ASP A 485 22.34 4.93 -7.88
CA ASP A 485 22.54 3.62 -8.50
C ASP A 485 21.46 2.66 -8.04
N LYS A 486 20.52 2.32 -8.91
CA LYS A 486 19.42 1.41 -8.63
C LYS A 486 19.86 0.00 -8.25
N ALA A 487 20.96 -0.52 -8.81
CA ALA A 487 21.46 -1.84 -8.49
C ALA A 487 22.02 -1.88 -7.06
N ARG A 488 22.80 -0.87 -6.70
CA ARG A 488 23.29 -0.69 -5.32
C ARG A 488 22.13 -0.51 -4.35
N GLN A 489 21.18 0.37 -4.65
CA GLN A 489 20.00 0.59 -3.84
C GLN A 489 19.23 -0.71 -3.57
N THR A 490 19.00 -1.51 -4.61
CA THR A 490 18.33 -2.81 -4.51
C THR A 490 19.13 -3.78 -3.63
N ALA A 491 20.45 -3.83 -3.79
CA ALA A 491 21.31 -4.68 -2.98
C ALA A 491 21.29 -4.28 -1.50
N ASP A 492 21.31 -2.98 -1.21
CA ASP A 492 21.26 -2.46 0.16
C ASP A 492 19.92 -2.80 0.84
N TYR A 493 18.77 -2.61 0.17
CA TYR A 493 17.47 -2.99 0.72
C TYR A 493 17.32 -4.50 0.93
N LYS A 494 17.89 -5.35 0.07
CA LYS A 494 17.91 -6.80 0.29
C LYS A 494 18.75 -7.18 1.51
N GLN A 495 19.86 -6.51 1.75
CA GLN A 495 20.64 -6.72 2.95
C GLN A 495 19.90 -6.24 4.21
N VAL A 496 19.21 -5.10 4.14
CA VAL A 496 18.32 -4.63 5.22
C VAL A 496 17.27 -5.70 5.53
N GLU A 497 16.61 -6.23 4.50
CA GLU A 497 15.61 -7.29 4.66
C GLU A 497 16.20 -8.53 5.35
N ALA A 498 17.37 -8.97 4.92
CA ALA A 498 18.05 -10.15 5.48
C ALA A 498 18.40 -9.97 6.96
N ILE A 499 18.92 -8.80 7.36
CA ILE A 499 19.31 -8.52 8.74
C ILE A 499 18.06 -8.33 9.61
N ALA A 500 17.15 -7.46 9.20
CA ALA A 500 15.92 -7.17 9.95
C ALA A 500 15.02 -8.41 10.09
N GLY A 501 14.98 -9.27 9.05
CA GLY A 501 14.28 -10.56 9.07
C GLY A 501 14.89 -11.54 10.07
N LYS A 502 16.22 -11.65 10.10
CA LYS A 502 16.95 -12.47 11.09
C LYS A 502 16.69 -11.99 12.53
N ASP A 503 16.67 -10.66 12.73
CA ASP A 503 16.42 -10.05 14.03
C ASP A 503 14.92 -10.10 14.42
N LEU A 504 14.04 -10.50 13.49
CA LEU A 504 12.59 -10.39 13.63
C LEU A 504 12.18 -8.99 14.09
N ALA A 505 12.73 -7.98 13.40
CA ALA A 505 12.49 -6.58 13.72
C ALA A 505 10.99 -6.22 13.67
N ILE A 506 10.27 -6.86 12.75
CA ILE A 506 8.83 -6.75 12.54
C ILE A 506 8.25 -8.16 12.40
N GLY A 507 7.13 -8.41 13.07
CA GLY A 507 6.42 -9.70 13.01
C GLY A 507 5.37 -9.70 11.89
N TRP A 508 5.78 -9.90 10.63
CA TRP A 508 4.88 -9.96 9.48
C TRP A 508 3.93 -11.16 9.58
N TYR A 509 2.64 -11.01 9.20
CA TYR A 509 1.72 -12.13 9.15
C TYR A 509 0.79 -12.14 7.93
N SER A 510 0.40 -11.00 7.36
CA SER A 510 -0.46 -10.92 6.18
C SER A 510 -0.03 -9.78 5.26
N ARG A 511 -0.13 -9.96 3.94
CA ARG A 511 -0.05 -8.82 3.00
C ARG A 511 -1.26 -7.91 3.18
N ALA A 512 -1.05 -6.62 3.00
CA ALA A 512 -2.14 -5.67 2.86
C ALA A 512 -2.50 -5.52 1.38
N TYR A 513 -3.79 -5.48 1.11
CA TYR A 513 -4.31 -5.25 -0.23
C TYR A 513 -5.11 -3.96 -0.23
N THR A 514 -4.96 -3.21 -1.29
CA THR A 514 -5.88 -2.14 -1.64
C THR A 514 -6.56 -2.51 -2.94
N GLY A 515 -7.85 -2.35 -3.01
CA GLY A 515 -8.62 -2.72 -4.17
C GLY A 515 -9.72 -1.74 -4.49
N MET A 516 -10.37 -2.04 -5.59
CA MET A 516 -11.49 -1.26 -6.09
C MET A 516 -12.46 -2.16 -6.79
N LEU A 517 -13.73 -1.97 -6.49
CA LEU A 517 -14.82 -2.55 -7.25
C LEU A 517 -15.37 -1.52 -8.21
N THR A 518 -15.63 -1.89 -9.43
CA THR A 518 -16.28 -1.04 -10.41
C THR A 518 -17.45 -1.75 -11.06
N ARG A 519 -18.44 -1.01 -11.49
CA ARG A 519 -19.46 -1.54 -12.39
C ARG A 519 -18.84 -1.82 -13.76
N LYS A 520 -19.40 -2.75 -14.50
CA LYS A 520 -18.87 -3.20 -15.82
C LYS A 520 -18.77 -2.10 -16.87
N ASN A 521 -19.60 -1.06 -16.76
CA ASN A 521 -19.57 0.08 -17.66
C ASN A 521 -18.50 1.12 -17.33
N VAL A 522 -17.80 1.02 -16.18
CA VAL A 522 -16.68 1.89 -15.83
C VAL A 522 -15.40 1.32 -16.43
N LYS A 523 -14.65 2.15 -17.13
CA LYS A 523 -13.46 1.81 -17.91
C LYS A 523 -12.33 2.82 -17.69
N GLY A 524 -11.14 2.50 -18.19
CA GLY A 524 -9.98 3.37 -18.08
C GLY A 524 -9.46 3.55 -16.65
N ILE A 525 -9.74 2.59 -15.77
CA ILE A 525 -9.26 2.61 -14.40
C ILE A 525 -7.81 2.17 -14.37
N VAL A 526 -6.95 3.02 -13.78
CA VAL A 526 -5.54 2.73 -13.55
C VAL A 526 -5.27 2.87 -12.06
N LEU A 527 -4.74 1.82 -11.44
CA LEU A 527 -4.17 1.86 -10.09
C LEU A 527 -2.70 2.22 -10.22
N ASP A 528 -2.37 3.46 -9.92
CA ASP A 528 -1.05 4.02 -10.22
C ASP A 528 0.06 3.47 -9.32
N ILE A 529 -0.26 3.06 -8.10
CA ILE A 529 0.65 2.42 -7.13
C ILE A 529 -0.16 1.54 -6.15
N PRO A 530 0.50 0.58 -5.47
CA PRO A 530 -0.17 -0.42 -4.62
C PRO A 530 -1.15 0.12 -3.57
N THR A 531 -0.96 1.35 -3.14
CA THR A 531 -1.83 1.99 -2.13
C THR A 531 -2.45 3.27 -2.66
N GLY A 532 -2.22 3.56 -3.94
CA GLY A 532 -2.56 4.84 -4.55
C GLY A 532 -3.82 4.77 -5.41
N PRO A 533 -4.46 5.89 -5.54
CA PRO A 533 -5.60 6.08 -6.38
C PRO A 533 -5.21 6.33 -7.82
N GLN A 534 -6.21 6.34 -8.59
CA GLN A 534 -6.21 6.34 -10.03
C GLN A 534 -5.82 7.66 -10.64
N MET A 535 -5.34 7.54 -11.85
CA MET A 535 -5.27 8.64 -12.79
C MET A 535 -6.64 8.84 -13.44
N TRP A 536 -7.44 9.72 -12.86
CA TRP A 536 -8.84 9.93 -13.27
C TRP A 536 -9.03 10.47 -14.69
N ALA A 537 -8.00 11.07 -15.30
CA ALA A 537 -8.10 11.64 -16.63
C ALA A 537 -8.52 10.62 -17.71
N GLY A 538 -8.07 9.38 -17.57
CA GLY A 538 -8.37 8.29 -18.50
C GLY A 538 -9.66 7.53 -18.19
N ALA A 539 -10.32 7.77 -17.06
CA ALA A 539 -11.55 7.06 -16.68
C ALA A 539 -12.73 7.52 -17.55
N TRP A 540 -13.59 6.56 -17.92
CA TRP A 540 -14.78 6.81 -18.73
C TRP A 540 -15.88 5.80 -18.44
N MET A 541 -17.11 6.10 -18.87
CA MET A 541 -18.26 5.22 -18.72
C MET A 541 -18.82 4.86 -20.11
N SER A 542 -19.01 3.55 -20.36
CA SER A 542 -19.75 3.12 -21.55
C SER A 542 -21.25 3.29 -21.32
N HIS A 543 -21.94 3.79 -22.34
CA HIS A 543 -23.39 4.02 -22.35
C HIS A 543 -24.13 2.85 -22.97
#